data_f424919f160890ba89181ed2b61790c9
#
_entry.id   f424919f160890ba89181ed2b61790c9
#
_cell.length_a   1.000
_cell.length_b   1.000
_cell.length_c   1.000
_cell.angle_alpha   90.00
_cell.angle_beta   90.00
_cell.angle_gamma   90.00
#
_symmetry.space_group_name_H-M   'P 1'
#
loop_
_entity.id
_entity.type
_entity.pdbx_description
1 polymer ?
#
loop_
_entity_poly.entity_id
_entity_poly.type
_entity_poly.pdbx_seq_one_letter_code
_entity_poly.pdbx_strand_id
1 'polypeptide(L)'
;MNHTNKTAQYNTLIEQIKSLVADEHNKVGILANVSEEMKQTFPNEYFWVGFYFVQDDELQLGPFQGTVACMRIAKGRGVCGTAWNENRTLVVPDVERFAGHIACSSLSRSEIVVPIRETGSGRVLGVIDIDSTSLDTFDEKDAEKLEEIAKILAETVGESKNNL
;
A
#
# COMPACT_ATOMS: atom_id res chain seq x y z
N MET A 1 12.70 16.34 -0.04
CA MET A 1 11.45 17.00 -0.49
C MET A 1 10.89 17.84 0.65
N ASN A 2 10.45 19.04 0.40
CA ASN A 2 9.87 19.91 1.42
C ASN A 2 8.49 19.34 1.84
N HIS A 3 8.19 19.26 3.13
CA HIS A 3 6.92 18.74 3.68
C HIS A 3 5.68 19.40 3.07
N THR A 4 5.74 20.69 2.77
CA THR A 4 4.64 21.45 2.15
C THR A 4 4.34 20.94 0.74
N ASN A 5 5.37 20.59 -0.04
CA ASN A 5 5.20 20.05 -1.38
C ASN A 5 4.64 18.63 -1.37
N LYS A 6 5.14 17.79 -0.48
CA LYS A 6 4.65 16.41 -0.29
C LYS A 6 3.16 16.39 0.04
N THR A 7 2.71 17.23 0.97
CA THR A 7 1.30 17.36 1.35
C THR A 7 0.43 17.76 0.16
N ALA A 8 0.86 18.75 -0.61
CA ALA A 8 0.14 19.21 -1.81
C ALA A 8 0.03 18.10 -2.87
N GLN A 9 1.11 17.34 -3.09
CA GLN A 9 1.12 16.20 -4.01
C GLN A 9 0.15 15.10 -3.57
N TYR A 10 0.12 14.76 -2.29
CA TYR A 10 -0.85 13.80 -1.76
C TYR A 10 -2.29 14.29 -1.87
N ASN A 11 -2.54 15.57 -1.60
CA ASN A 11 -3.90 16.12 -1.71
C ASN A 11 -4.42 16.01 -3.15
N THR A 12 -3.58 16.32 -4.14
CA THR A 12 -3.92 16.14 -5.56
C THR A 12 -4.16 14.66 -5.89
N LEU A 13 -3.26 13.78 -5.43
CA LEU A 13 -3.39 12.33 -5.63
C LEU A 13 -4.70 11.79 -5.04
N ILE A 14 -5.07 12.22 -3.83
CA ILE A 14 -6.31 11.80 -3.18
C ILE A 14 -7.54 12.18 -4.02
N GLU A 15 -7.58 13.40 -4.56
CA GLU A 15 -8.69 13.83 -5.42
C GLU A 15 -8.74 13.02 -6.73
N GLN A 16 -7.59 12.70 -7.30
CA GLN A 16 -7.49 11.83 -8.48
C GLN A 16 -8.00 10.41 -8.17
N ILE A 17 -7.62 9.84 -7.04
CA ILE A 17 -8.08 8.52 -6.61
C ILE A 17 -9.60 8.52 -6.41
N LYS A 18 -10.16 9.54 -5.77
CA LYS A 18 -11.62 9.68 -5.62
C LYS A 18 -12.33 9.65 -6.98
N SER A 19 -11.77 10.30 -7.99
CA SER A 19 -12.31 10.29 -9.35
C SER A 19 -12.22 8.90 -10.00
N LEU A 20 -11.12 8.17 -9.76
CA LEU A 20 -10.93 6.83 -10.32
C LEU A 20 -11.89 5.79 -9.73
N VAL A 21 -12.30 5.95 -8.46
CA VAL A 21 -13.21 5.00 -7.79
C VAL A 21 -14.68 5.38 -7.97
N ALA A 22 -15.00 6.62 -8.33
CA ALA A 22 -16.36 7.09 -8.46
C ALA A 22 -17.11 6.34 -9.57
N ASP A 23 -18.26 5.78 -9.23
CA ASP A 23 -19.16 5.07 -10.16
C ASP A 23 -18.49 3.90 -10.93
N GLU A 24 -17.39 3.37 -10.40
CA GLU A 24 -16.66 2.24 -10.99
C GLU A 24 -16.75 1.00 -10.11
N HIS A 25 -16.91 -0.17 -10.73
CA HIS A 25 -17.07 -1.46 -10.04
C HIS A 25 -16.00 -2.49 -10.41
N ASN A 26 -15.13 -2.18 -11.39
CA ASN A 26 -14.02 -3.06 -11.76
C ASN A 26 -12.86 -2.88 -10.78
N LYS A 27 -12.83 -3.68 -9.73
CA LYS A 27 -11.83 -3.59 -8.66
C LYS A 27 -10.39 -3.71 -9.16
N VAL A 28 -10.13 -4.68 -10.03
CA VAL A 28 -8.79 -4.89 -10.57
C VAL A 28 -8.35 -3.66 -11.36
N GLY A 29 -9.25 -3.11 -12.19
CA GLY A 29 -9.00 -1.90 -12.96
C GLY A 29 -8.78 -0.68 -12.07
N ILE A 30 -9.61 -0.49 -11.05
CA ILE A 30 -9.43 0.59 -10.07
C ILE A 30 -8.05 0.51 -9.43
N LEU A 31 -7.70 -0.63 -8.88
CA LEU A 31 -6.44 -0.82 -8.16
C LEU A 31 -5.21 -0.70 -9.07
N ALA A 32 -5.33 -1.18 -10.30
CA ALA A 32 -4.27 -1.01 -11.29
C ALA A 32 -4.06 0.48 -11.60
N ASN A 33 -5.12 1.24 -11.88
CA ASN A 33 -5.04 2.67 -12.13
C ASN A 33 -4.57 3.46 -10.91
N VAL A 34 -5.02 3.11 -9.72
CA VAL A 34 -4.57 3.75 -8.47
C VAL A 34 -3.07 3.53 -8.26
N SER A 35 -2.57 2.32 -8.47
CA SER A 35 -1.14 2.04 -8.33
C SER A 35 -0.30 2.85 -9.33
N GLU A 36 -0.79 3.02 -10.54
CA GLU A 36 -0.13 3.84 -11.56
C GLU A 36 -0.15 5.32 -11.17
N GLU A 37 -1.29 5.85 -10.73
CA GLU A 37 -1.41 7.26 -10.32
C GLU A 37 -0.49 7.58 -9.14
N MET A 38 -0.36 6.65 -8.19
CA MET A 38 0.57 6.77 -7.07
C MET A 38 2.02 6.79 -7.56
N LYS A 39 2.37 5.91 -8.47
CA LYS A 39 3.72 5.85 -9.09
C LYS A 39 4.04 7.13 -9.86
N GLN A 40 3.09 7.67 -10.61
CA GLN A 40 3.24 8.93 -11.35
C GLN A 40 3.44 10.13 -10.42
N THR A 41 2.77 10.13 -9.28
CA THR A 41 2.86 11.21 -8.29
C THR A 41 4.23 11.26 -7.62
N PHE A 42 4.80 10.09 -7.31
CA PHE A 42 6.09 9.97 -6.62
C PHE A 42 7.05 9.03 -7.38
N PRO A 43 7.44 9.38 -8.62
CA PRO A 43 8.17 8.45 -9.49
C PRO A 43 9.56 8.06 -8.97
N ASN A 44 10.19 8.92 -8.19
CA ASN A 44 11.53 8.69 -7.66
C ASN A 44 11.52 8.01 -6.28
N GLU A 45 10.49 8.28 -5.48
CA GLU A 45 10.34 7.76 -4.12
C GLU A 45 9.71 6.37 -4.12
N TYR A 46 8.75 6.11 -5.02
CA TYR A 46 8.02 4.86 -5.10
C TYR A 46 8.66 3.95 -6.15
N PHE A 47 9.65 3.17 -5.75
CA PHE A 47 10.26 2.16 -6.61
C PHE A 47 9.26 1.04 -6.94
N TRP A 48 8.49 0.62 -5.93
CA TRP A 48 7.42 -0.35 -6.05
C TRP A 48 6.21 0.14 -5.26
N VAL A 49 5.03 0.06 -5.83
CA VAL A 49 3.78 0.41 -5.15
C VAL A 49 2.67 -0.54 -5.58
N GLY A 50 1.98 -1.11 -4.61
CA GLY A 50 0.89 -2.03 -4.91
C GLY A 50 0.15 -2.52 -3.69
N PHE A 51 -0.63 -3.57 -3.91
CA PHE A 51 -1.57 -4.09 -2.95
C PHE A 51 -1.37 -5.58 -2.73
N TYR A 52 -1.54 -5.99 -1.48
CA TYR A 52 -1.72 -7.38 -1.11
C TYR A 52 -3.06 -7.51 -0.40
N PHE A 53 -3.81 -8.56 -0.69
CA PHE A 53 -5.12 -8.80 -0.08
C PHE A 53 -5.14 -10.09 0.73
N VAL A 54 -5.84 -10.06 1.86
CA VAL A 54 -6.06 -11.23 2.71
C VAL A 54 -7.00 -12.18 1.98
N GLN A 55 -6.50 -13.35 1.65
CA GLN A 55 -7.25 -14.44 1.03
C GLN A 55 -6.66 -15.78 1.49
N ASP A 56 -7.50 -16.72 1.89
CA ASP A 56 -7.07 -18.04 2.37
C ASP A 56 -6.02 -17.96 3.50
N ASP A 57 -6.23 -17.06 4.47
CA ASP A 57 -5.36 -16.80 5.63
C ASP A 57 -3.92 -16.39 5.29
N GLU A 58 -3.71 -15.80 4.14
CA GLU A 58 -2.44 -15.22 3.73
C GLU A 58 -2.66 -13.91 2.95
N LEU A 59 -1.61 -13.12 2.76
CA LEU A 59 -1.63 -11.99 1.84
C LEU A 59 -1.28 -12.50 0.44
N GLN A 60 -2.13 -12.19 -0.54
CA GLN A 60 -1.92 -12.52 -1.94
C GLN A 60 -1.73 -11.25 -2.76
N LEU A 61 -0.79 -11.29 -3.70
CA LEU A 61 -0.43 -10.16 -4.55
C LEU A 61 -1.62 -9.70 -5.37
N GLY A 62 -1.90 -8.40 -5.31
CA GLY A 62 -2.85 -7.69 -6.16
C GLY A 62 -2.16 -6.83 -7.22
N PRO A 63 -2.88 -5.88 -7.82
CA PRO A 63 -2.29 -4.95 -8.79
C PRO A 63 -1.15 -4.11 -8.20
N PHE A 64 -0.12 -3.88 -9.00
CA PHE A 64 1.06 -3.13 -8.59
C PHE A 64 1.79 -2.51 -9.78
N GLN A 65 2.69 -1.58 -9.47
CA GLN A 65 3.68 -1.01 -10.38
C GLN A 65 5.08 -1.25 -9.82
N GLY A 66 5.94 -1.87 -10.60
CA GLY A 66 7.33 -2.14 -10.21
C GLY A 66 7.83 -3.49 -10.71
N THR A 67 8.86 -3.99 -10.07
CA THR A 67 9.46 -5.29 -10.40
C THR A 67 8.60 -6.46 -9.91
N VAL A 68 8.87 -7.64 -10.41
CA VAL A 68 8.24 -8.89 -9.97
C VAL A 68 8.31 -9.01 -8.44
N ALA A 69 7.22 -9.41 -7.83
CA ALA A 69 7.04 -9.43 -6.38
C ALA A 69 6.67 -10.83 -5.86
N CYS A 70 6.74 -10.99 -4.53
CA CYS A 70 6.28 -12.21 -3.87
C CYS A 70 4.79 -12.41 -4.11
N MET A 71 4.37 -13.62 -4.48
CA MET A 71 2.97 -13.94 -4.76
C MET A 71 2.15 -14.07 -3.48
N ARG A 72 2.75 -14.53 -2.38
CA ARG A 72 2.07 -14.86 -1.13
C ARG A 72 2.94 -14.49 0.06
N ILE A 73 2.32 -13.94 1.11
CA ILE A 73 3.00 -13.56 2.35
C ILE A 73 2.16 -14.07 3.53
N ALA A 74 2.78 -14.86 4.40
CA ALA A 74 2.13 -15.37 5.60
C ALA A 74 1.93 -14.27 6.64
N LYS A 75 0.89 -14.42 7.47
CA LYS A 75 0.61 -13.49 8.57
C LYS A 75 1.80 -13.41 9.53
N GLY A 76 2.21 -12.21 9.89
CA GLY A 76 3.34 -11.97 10.77
C GLY A 76 4.71 -12.09 10.11
N ARG A 77 4.78 -12.31 8.79
CA ARG A 77 6.04 -12.42 8.05
C ARG A 77 6.34 -11.15 7.26
N GLY A 78 7.59 -10.69 7.35
CA GLY A 78 8.04 -9.47 6.69
C GLY A 78 7.28 -8.23 7.19
N VAL A 79 7.46 -7.10 6.49
CA VAL A 79 6.78 -5.85 6.85
C VAL A 79 5.28 -5.94 6.58
N CYS A 80 4.88 -6.44 5.42
CA CYS A 80 3.46 -6.59 5.07
C CYS A 80 2.71 -7.53 6.04
N GLY A 81 3.25 -8.70 6.31
CA GLY A 81 2.64 -9.66 7.23
C GLY A 81 2.58 -9.15 8.66
N THR A 82 3.57 -8.38 9.09
CA THR A 82 3.61 -7.76 10.42
C THR A 82 2.58 -6.63 10.53
N ALA A 83 2.47 -5.77 9.53
CA ALA A 83 1.46 -4.71 9.48
C ALA A 83 0.04 -5.29 9.57
N TRP A 84 -0.22 -6.37 8.85
CA TRP A 84 -1.47 -7.10 8.94
C TRP A 84 -1.71 -7.67 10.35
N ASN A 85 -0.74 -8.39 10.89
CA ASN A 85 -0.87 -9.05 12.20
C ASN A 85 -1.08 -8.06 13.34
N GLU A 86 -0.36 -6.92 13.30
CA GLU A 86 -0.45 -5.87 14.32
C GLU A 86 -1.56 -4.85 14.04
N ASN A 87 -2.16 -4.90 12.86
CA ASN A 87 -3.20 -3.96 12.39
C ASN A 87 -2.78 -2.50 12.55
N ARG A 88 -1.60 -2.17 12.08
CA ARG A 88 -1.07 -0.81 12.12
C ARG A 88 -0.14 -0.51 10.96
N THR A 89 -0.03 0.77 10.62
CA THR A 89 0.95 1.27 9.65
C THR A 89 2.36 1.09 10.18
N LEU A 90 3.25 0.57 9.33
CA LEU A 90 4.68 0.43 9.62
C LEU A 90 5.49 1.30 8.67
N VAL A 91 6.28 2.21 9.26
CA VAL A 91 7.28 3.00 8.52
C VAL A 91 8.65 2.41 8.84
N VAL A 92 9.31 1.88 7.82
CA VAL A 92 10.59 1.17 7.97
C VAL A 92 11.70 1.96 7.27
N PRO A 93 12.52 2.71 8.02
CA PRO A 93 13.59 3.55 7.42
C PRO A 93 14.71 2.74 6.79
N ASP A 94 14.95 1.53 7.28
CA ASP A 94 15.97 0.61 6.75
C ASP A 94 15.46 -0.83 6.87
N VAL A 95 15.14 -1.44 5.73
CA VAL A 95 14.58 -2.79 5.67
C VAL A 95 15.53 -3.86 6.19
N GLU A 96 16.85 -3.64 6.09
CA GLU A 96 17.85 -4.58 6.61
C GLU A 96 17.84 -4.65 8.15
N ARG A 97 17.34 -3.62 8.81
CA ARG A 97 17.19 -3.56 10.27
C ARG A 97 15.84 -4.07 10.77
N PHE A 98 14.93 -4.37 9.87
CA PHE A 98 13.62 -4.90 10.24
C PHE A 98 13.72 -6.41 10.47
N ALA A 99 13.40 -6.84 11.70
CA ALA A 99 13.46 -8.25 12.08
C ALA A 99 12.49 -9.09 11.25
N GLY A 100 13.00 -10.12 10.56
CA GLY A 100 12.19 -10.99 9.71
C GLY A 100 11.84 -10.41 8.34
N HIS A 101 12.53 -9.35 7.91
CA HIS A 101 12.32 -8.77 6.57
C HIS A 101 12.43 -9.83 5.48
N ILE A 102 11.44 -9.82 4.55
CA ILE A 102 11.44 -10.66 3.36
C ILE A 102 11.88 -9.80 2.17
N ALA A 103 13.03 -10.12 1.59
CA ALA A 103 13.55 -9.43 0.43
C ALA A 103 12.91 -9.98 -0.85
N CYS A 104 11.74 -9.44 -1.26
CA CYS A 104 11.15 -9.71 -2.56
C CYS A 104 11.92 -8.99 -3.68
N SER A 105 12.64 -7.92 -3.35
CA SER A 105 13.59 -7.24 -4.23
C SER A 105 14.82 -6.84 -3.43
N SER A 106 16.02 -7.11 -3.97
CA SER A 106 17.29 -6.67 -3.38
C SER A 106 17.53 -5.17 -3.47
N LEU A 107 16.71 -4.44 -4.26
CA LEU A 107 16.84 -3.01 -4.48
C LEU A 107 16.08 -2.17 -3.44
N SER A 108 15.12 -2.75 -2.73
CA SER A 108 14.35 -2.06 -1.71
C SER A 108 15.23 -1.74 -0.50
N ARG A 109 15.20 -0.50 -0.03
CA ARG A 109 15.99 -0.04 1.11
C ARG A 109 15.14 0.52 2.25
N SER A 110 14.03 1.18 1.94
CA SER A 110 13.03 1.60 2.92
C SER A 110 11.64 1.23 2.43
N GLU A 111 10.69 1.13 3.36
CA GLU A 111 9.35 0.64 3.06
C GLU A 111 8.30 1.28 3.96
N ILE A 112 7.10 1.45 3.45
CA ILE A 112 5.91 1.77 4.24
C ILE A 112 4.80 0.81 3.87
N VAL A 113 4.11 0.28 4.88
CA VAL A 113 2.96 -0.61 4.70
C VAL A 113 1.78 -0.08 5.51
N VAL A 114 0.64 0.07 4.86
CA VAL A 114 -0.57 0.65 5.45
C VAL A 114 -1.73 -0.33 5.32
N PRO A 115 -2.35 -0.77 6.43
CA PRO A 115 -3.51 -1.64 6.36
C PRO A 115 -4.73 -0.97 5.70
N ILE A 116 -5.42 -1.74 4.87
CA ILE A 116 -6.74 -1.40 4.35
C ILE A 116 -7.74 -2.17 5.21
N ARG A 117 -8.62 -1.44 5.92
CA ARG A 117 -9.53 -2.01 6.92
C ARG A 117 -10.97 -1.99 6.45
N GLU A 118 -11.69 -3.05 6.75
CA GLU A 118 -13.14 -3.09 6.56
C GLU A 118 -13.80 -2.00 7.40
N THR A 119 -14.67 -1.21 6.77
CA THR A 119 -15.44 -0.17 7.45
C THR A 119 -16.36 -0.84 8.48
N GLY A 120 -16.36 -0.32 9.70
CA GLY A 120 -17.14 -0.81 10.83
C GLY A 120 -16.39 -1.80 11.71
N SER A 121 -15.92 -2.93 11.18
CA SER A 121 -15.22 -3.95 11.98
C SER A 121 -13.76 -3.63 12.27
N GLY A 122 -13.11 -2.85 11.40
CA GLY A 122 -11.67 -2.58 11.47
C GLY A 122 -10.79 -3.77 11.07
N ARG A 123 -11.39 -4.86 10.60
CA ARG A 123 -10.66 -6.04 10.12
C ARG A 123 -9.79 -5.69 8.92
N VAL A 124 -8.55 -6.16 8.89
CA VAL A 124 -7.65 -5.94 7.76
C VAL A 124 -8.11 -6.76 6.55
N LEU A 125 -8.38 -6.08 5.45
CA LEU A 125 -8.72 -6.68 4.16
C LEU A 125 -7.48 -6.88 3.28
N GLY A 126 -6.47 -6.07 3.48
CA GLY A 126 -5.24 -6.06 2.73
C GLY A 126 -4.33 -4.94 3.18
N VAL A 127 -3.28 -4.71 2.42
CA VAL A 127 -2.30 -3.64 2.69
C VAL A 127 -1.95 -2.88 1.41
N ILE A 128 -1.61 -1.60 1.59
CA ILE A 128 -0.84 -0.83 0.61
C ILE A 128 0.62 -1.05 0.98
N ASP A 129 1.43 -1.47 0.03
CA ASP A 129 2.87 -1.69 0.19
C ASP A 129 3.65 -0.79 -0.76
N ILE A 130 4.61 -0.04 -0.23
CA ILE A 130 5.43 0.86 -1.02
C ILE A 130 6.89 0.72 -0.61
N ASP A 131 7.75 0.46 -1.59
CA ASP A 131 9.20 0.32 -1.41
C ASP A 131 9.94 1.45 -2.10
N SER A 132 11.02 1.91 -1.48
CA SER A 132 11.96 2.87 -2.04
C SER A 132 13.36 2.26 -2.13
N THR A 133 14.11 2.68 -3.14
CA THR A 133 15.53 2.30 -3.29
C THR A 133 16.46 3.18 -2.44
N SER A 134 15.92 4.15 -1.72
CA SER A 134 16.65 5.00 -0.80
C SER A 134 16.29 4.68 0.64
N LEU A 135 17.21 4.91 1.58
CA LEU A 135 16.93 4.84 3.00
C LEU A 135 16.03 6.00 3.43
N ASP A 136 15.23 5.76 4.47
CA ASP A 136 14.47 6.80 5.18
C ASP A 136 13.61 7.70 4.26
N THR A 137 12.99 7.09 3.26
CA THR A 137 12.15 7.81 2.28
C THR A 137 10.82 8.27 2.86
N PHE A 138 10.22 7.49 3.75
CA PHE A 138 8.87 7.69 4.24
C PHE A 138 8.85 8.23 5.66
N ASP A 139 7.92 9.13 5.95
CA ASP A 139 7.72 9.75 7.26
C ASP A 139 6.25 9.72 7.72
N GLU A 140 5.95 10.42 8.81
CA GLU A 140 4.60 10.49 9.37
C GLU A 140 3.58 11.10 8.40
N LYS A 141 4.01 11.98 7.52
CA LYS A 141 3.13 12.60 6.52
C LYS A 141 2.70 11.58 5.47
N ASP A 142 3.61 10.73 5.03
CA ASP A 142 3.27 9.60 4.15
C ASP A 142 2.26 8.67 4.84
N ALA A 143 2.51 8.30 6.09
CA ALA A 143 1.61 7.45 6.87
C ALA A 143 0.21 8.04 6.95
N GLU A 144 0.08 9.31 7.34
CA GLU A 144 -1.20 10.02 7.46
C GLU A 144 -1.98 10.01 6.13
N LYS A 145 -1.32 10.38 5.04
CA LYS A 145 -1.97 10.49 3.73
C LYS A 145 -2.30 9.13 3.10
N LEU A 146 -1.44 8.16 3.29
CA LEU A 146 -1.69 6.80 2.82
C LEU A 146 -2.80 6.10 3.61
N GLU A 147 -2.94 6.41 4.90
CA GLU A 147 -4.09 5.94 5.69
C GLU A 147 -5.41 6.53 5.18
N GLU A 148 -5.40 7.78 4.73
CA GLU A 148 -6.54 8.43 4.08
C GLU A 148 -6.90 7.72 2.76
N ILE A 149 -5.91 7.41 1.94
CA ILE A 149 -6.08 6.62 0.70
C ILE A 149 -6.61 5.23 1.01
N ALA A 150 -6.08 4.57 2.04
CA ALA A 150 -6.54 3.25 2.46
C ALA A 150 -8.04 3.26 2.84
N LYS A 151 -8.53 4.30 3.48
CA LYS A 151 -9.96 4.45 3.80
C LYS A 151 -10.82 4.56 2.54
N ILE A 152 -10.37 5.31 1.54
CA ILE A 152 -11.07 5.43 0.25
C ILE A 152 -11.15 4.06 -0.43
N LEU A 153 -10.04 3.34 -0.46
CA LEU A 153 -9.96 2.02 -1.11
C LEU A 153 -10.70 0.92 -0.33
N ALA A 154 -10.87 1.08 0.97
CA ALA A 154 -11.60 0.12 1.80
C ALA A 154 -13.03 -0.13 1.32
N GLU A 155 -13.72 0.88 0.85
CA GLU A 155 -15.05 0.76 0.28
C GLU A 155 -15.02 -0.06 -1.01
N THR A 156 -14.07 0.22 -1.91
CA THR A 156 -13.87 -0.52 -3.16
C THR A 156 -13.57 -2.00 -2.89
N VAL A 157 -12.69 -2.29 -1.94
CA VAL A 157 -12.23 -3.65 -1.62
C VAL A 157 -13.30 -4.42 -0.83
N GLY A 158 -14.01 -3.73 0.08
CA GLY A 158 -14.99 -4.34 0.99
C GLY A 158 -16.33 -4.73 0.35
N GLU A 159 -16.70 -4.13 -0.77
CA GLU A 159 -18.01 -4.34 -1.41
C GLU A 159 -18.20 -5.71 -2.07
N SER A 160 -17.19 -6.54 -2.18
CA SER A 160 -17.36 -7.87 -2.75
C SER A 160 -17.16 -9.00 -1.76
N LYS A 161 -18.24 -9.42 -1.19
CA LYS A 161 -18.36 -10.79 -0.66
C LYS A 161 -18.51 -11.83 -1.78
N ASN A 162 -18.63 -11.40 -3.04
CA ASN A 162 -18.80 -12.28 -4.19
C ASN A 162 -17.98 -11.76 -5.35
N ASN A 163 -17.03 -12.56 -5.79
CA ASN A 163 -16.26 -12.49 -7.03
C ASN A 163 -14.95 -11.69 -6.98
N LEU A 164 -13.92 -12.38 -6.62
CA LEU A 164 -12.70 -12.42 -7.41
C LEU A 164 -12.62 -13.78 -8.06
#